data_5a16e699553a96907b91351c232819f0
#
_entry.id   5a16e699553a96907b91351c232819f0
#
_cell.length_a   1.000
_cell.length_b   1.000
_cell.length_c   1.000
_cell.angle_alpha   90.00
_cell.angle_beta   90.00
_cell.angle_gamma   90.00
#
_symmetry.space_group_name_H-M   'P 1'
#
loop_
_entity.id
_entity.type
_entity.pdbx_description
1 polymer ?
#
loop_
_entity_poly.entity_id
_entity_poly.type
_entity_poly.pdbx_seq_one_letter_code
_entity_poly.pdbx_strand_id
1 'polypeptide(L)'
;MRNTFSLTSILLALSILNAPAADPARPDFSGRWELDAAKSEGLPPDTKQTLTVKQTGDRLEVETKITGPQGDRTVNDTYTVNGKPTEFTPAMLAGGSAKNGTRTASWSADGKGIDLIEQADVETPEGADTIKGKRTLRLSEGGKVLTIEIDLAGEKGPIKGKRVYQKQ
;
A
#
# COMPACT_ATOMS: atom_id res chain seq x y z
N MET A 1 -13.72 -62.78 -54.70
CA MET A 1 -13.97 -62.48 -53.29
C MET A 1 -13.07 -61.32 -52.88
N ARG A 2 -13.60 -60.13 -52.79
CA ARG A 2 -12.82 -58.90 -52.43
C ARG A 2 -13.34 -58.42 -51.10
N ASN A 3 -12.52 -58.55 -50.04
CA ASN A 3 -12.82 -58.04 -48.72
C ASN A 3 -12.33 -56.58 -48.66
N THR A 4 -13.24 -55.65 -48.49
CA THR A 4 -12.97 -54.25 -48.17
C THR A 4 -12.99 -54.04 -46.66
N PHE A 5 -11.82 -53.77 -46.06
CA PHE A 5 -11.70 -53.31 -44.68
C PHE A 5 -11.95 -51.82 -44.58
N SER A 6 -13.01 -51.46 -43.89
CA SER A 6 -13.32 -50.04 -43.58
C SER A 6 -12.58 -49.63 -42.30
N LEU A 7 -11.62 -48.72 -42.41
CA LEU A 7 -10.96 -48.09 -41.23
C LEU A 7 -11.83 -46.94 -40.74
N THR A 8 -12.44 -47.13 -39.59
CA THR A 8 -13.17 -46.07 -38.88
C THR A 8 -12.17 -45.29 -38.01
N SER A 9 -11.81 -44.08 -38.41
CA SER A 9 -10.96 -43.17 -37.64
C SER A 9 -11.76 -42.53 -36.54
N ILE A 10 -11.45 -42.89 -35.29
CA ILE A 10 -12.01 -42.22 -34.08
C ILE A 10 -11.18 -40.97 -33.81
N LEU A 11 -11.77 -39.80 -34.06
CA LEU A 11 -11.20 -38.50 -33.70
C LEU A 11 -11.45 -38.24 -32.20
N LEU A 12 -10.44 -38.41 -31.36
CA LEU A 12 -10.50 -38.08 -29.94
C LEU A 12 -10.31 -36.57 -29.79
N ALA A 13 -11.40 -35.80 -29.60
CA ALA A 13 -11.35 -34.38 -29.33
C ALA A 13 -10.86 -34.15 -27.87
N LEU A 14 -9.63 -33.70 -27.74
CA LEU A 14 -9.05 -33.28 -26.44
C LEU A 14 -9.62 -31.91 -26.06
N SER A 15 -10.65 -31.88 -25.22
CA SER A 15 -11.19 -30.64 -24.65
C SER A 15 -10.21 -30.15 -23.60
N ILE A 16 -9.42 -29.11 -23.94
CA ILE A 16 -8.59 -28.39 -22.97
C ILE A 16 -9.54 -27.57 -22.10
N LEU A 17 -9.81 -28.05 -20.88
CA LEU A 17 -10.44 -27.24 -19.84
C LEU A 17 -9.46 -26.13 -19.43
N ASN A 18 -9.67 -24.92 -19.95
CA ASN A 18 -9.06 -23.73 -19.39
C ASN A 18 -9.66 -23.49 -17.99
N ALA A 19 -9.04 -24.01 -16.94
CA ALA A 19 -9.33 -23.58 -15.59
C ALA A 19 -8.97 -22.09 -15.49
N PRO A 20 -9.87 -21.22 -14.97
CA PRO A 20 -9.50 -19.84 -14.71
C PRO A 20 -8.30 -19.85 -13.77
N ALA A 21 -7.23 -19.12 -14.14
CA ALA A 21 -6.10 -18.93 -13.26
C ALA A 21 -6.63 -18.33 -11.95
N ALA A 22 -6.38 -19.01 -10.82
CA ALA A 22 -6.74 -18.49 -9.52
C ALA A 22 -6.06 -17.12 -9.38
N ASP A 23 -6.84 -16.08 -9.05
CA ASP A 23 -6.33 -14.75 -8.79
C ASP A 23 -5.26 -14.89 -7.68
N PRO A 24 -4.03 -14.41 -7.88
CA PRO A 24 -2.98 -14.58 -6.87
C PRO A 24 -3.47 -14.00 -5.54
N ALA A 25 -3.39 -14.80 -4.48
CA ALA A 25 -3.84 -14.38 -3.17
C ALA A 25 -3.19 -13.04 -2.80
N ARG A 26 -4.02 -12.03 -2.55
CA ARG A 26 -3.57 -10.68 -2.18
C ARG A 26 -2.79 -10.73 -0.86
N PRO A 27 -1.73 -9.92 -0.71
CA PRO A 27 -0.97 -9.87 0.52
C PRO A 27 -1.83 -9.47 1.73
N ASP A 28 -1.59 -10.10 2.87
CA ASP A 28 -2.19 -9.71 4.14
C ASP A 28 -1.21 -8.82 4.92
N PHE A 29 -1.55 -7.56 5.03
CA PHE A 29 -0.79 -6.54 5.76
C PHE A 29 -1.07 -6.54 7.26
N SER A 30 -1.99 -7.35 7.76
CA SER A 30 -2.33 -7.40 9.18
C SER A 30 -1.13 -7.74 10.05
N GLY A 31 -1.08 -7.11 11.22
CA GLY A 31 -0.06 -7.35 12.23
C GLY A 31 0.44 -6.10 12.91
N ARG A 32 1.39 -6.30 13.80
CA ARG A 32 2.16 -5.25 14.44
C ARG A 32 3.51 -5.14 13.75
N TRP A 33 3.91 -3.92 13.46
CA TRP A 33 5.09 -3.57 12.69
C TRP A 33 5.93 -2.55 13.43
N GLU A 34 7.21 -2.78 13.56
CA GLU A 34 8.15 -1.85 14.19
C GLU A 34 9.11 -1.27 13.15
N LEU A 35 9.31 0.06 13.19
CA LEU A 35 10.18 0.78 12.27
C LEU A 35 11.63 0.34 12.41
N ASP A 36 12.22 -0.07 11.32
CA ASP A 36 13.67 -0.24 11.16
C ASP A 36 14.28 1.09 10.68
N ALA A 37 14.68 1.92 11.64
CA ALA A 37 15.22 3.25 11.34
C ALA A 37 16.49 3.20 10.49
N ALA A 38 17.30 2.14 10.64
CA ALA A 38 18.56 2.00 9.89
C ALA A 38 18.32 1.73 8.39
N LYS A 39 17.16 1.14 8.03
CA LYS A 39 16.77 0.88 6.65
C LYS A 39 15.78 1.91 6.09
N SER A 40 15.40 2.89 6.89
CA SER A 40 14.43 3.95 6.53
C SER A 40 15.15 5.25 6.16
N GLU A 41 14.48 6.07 5.34
CA GLU A 41 15.04 7.32 4.81
C GLU A 41 14.10 8.51 5.11
N GLY A 42 14.67 9.71 5.25
CA GLY A 42 13.91 10.95 5.46
C GLY A 42 13.17 11.00 6.80
N LEU A 43 13.71 10.38 7.85
CA LEU A 43 13.21 10.45 9.22
C LEU A 43 14.02 11.46 10.04
N PRO A 44 13.35 12.21 10.94
CA PRO A 44 14.08 12.91 12.00
C PRO A 44 14.86 11.92 12.87
N PRO A 45 16.02 12.33 13.43
CA PRO A 45 16.76 11.50 14.39
C PRO A 45 15.85 11.01 15.54
N ASP A 46 16.18 9.85 16.09
CA ASP A 46 15.49 9.25 17.25
C ASP A 46 13.98 8.99 17.08
N THR A 47 13.48 9.02 15.84
CA THR A 47 12.09 8.69 15.55
C THR A 47 11.85 7.19 15.71
N LYS A 48 10.90 6.82 16.55
CA LYS A 48 10.34 5.46 16.67
C LYS A 48 8.93 5.45 16.13
N GLN A 49 8.58 4.41 15.40
CA GLN A 49 7.22 4.22 14.89
C GLN A 49 6.80 2.76 15.05
N THR A 50 5.56 2.57 15.44
CA THR A 50 4.92 1.26 15.43
C THR A 50 3.62 1.39 14.65
N LEU A 51 3.37 0.44 13.73
CA LEU A 51 2.08 0.32 13.07
C LEU A 51 1.34 -0.90 13.63
N THR A 52 0.04 -0.73 13.87
CA THR A 52 -0.88 -1.85 14.04
C THR A 52 -1.84 -1.83 12.87
N VAL A 53 -1.80 -2.86 12.04
CA VAL A 53 -2.63 -2.98 10.85
C VAL A 53 -3.63 -4.09 11.04
N LYS A 54 -4.91 -3.80 10.77
CA LYS A 54 -5.99 -4.77 10.69
C LYS A 54 -6.58 -4.72 9.29
N GLN A 55 -6.47 -5.83 8.56
CA GLN A 55 -7.04 -5.97 7.22
C GLN A 55 -8.26 -6.88 7.26
N THR A 56 -9.34 -6.41 6.65
CA THR A 56 -10.58 -7.20 6.49
C THR A 56 -11.08 -6.99 5.06
N GLY A 57 -10.83 -7.96 4.20
CA GLY A 57 -11.08 -7.81 2.76
C GLY A 57 -10.28 -6.65 2.16
N ASP A 58 -10.97 -5.69 1.57
CA ASP A 58 -10.35 -4.49 0.99
C ASP A 58 -10.21 -3.32 1.98
N ARG A 59 -10.56 -3.51 3.26
CA ARG A 59 -10.45 -2.48 4.28
C ARG A 59 -9.20 -2.69 5.13
N LEU A 60 -8.37 -1.65 5.24
CA LEU A 60 -7.24 -1.57 6.16
C LEU A 60 -7.50 -0.49 7.21
N GLU A 61 -7.40 -0.86 8.48
CA GLU A 61 -7.35 0.07 9.61
C GLU A 61 -5.89 0.09 10.10
N VAL A 62 -5.30 1.27 10.18
CA VAL A 62 -3.89 1.46 10.53
C VAL A 62 -3.79 2.43 11.69
N GLU A 63 -3.35 1.95 12.84
CA GLU A 63 -2.91 2.78 13.95
C GLU A 63 -1.39 2.97 13.86
N THR A 64 -0.93 4.22 13.77
CA THR A 64 0.48 4.58 13.78
C THR A 64 0.80 5.30 15.07
N LYS A 65 1.67 4.72 15.91
CA LYS A 65 2.25 5.39 17.09
C LYS A 65 3.63 5.91 16.73
N ILE A 66 3.86 7.18 16.98
CA ILE A 66 5.11 7.87 16.67
C ILE A 66 5.62 8.49 17.95
N THR A 67 6.88 8.20 18.28
CA THR A 67 7.63 8.81 19.37
C THR A 67 8.89 9.46 18.81
N GLY A 68 9.16 10.69 19.17
CA GLY A 68 10.34 11.39 18.69
C GLY A 68 10.50 12.79 19.26
N PRO A 69 11.48 13.56 18.76
CA PRO A 69 11.80 14.90 19.27
C PRO A 69 10.64 15.90 19.25
N GLN A 70 9.63 15.63 18.41
CA GLN A 70 8.44 16.47 18.26
C GLN A 70 7.28 16.02 19.17
N GLY A 71 7.53 15.12 20.12
CA GLY A 71 6.54 14.54 21.03
C GLY A 71 5.89 13.26 20.47
N ASP A 72 5.09 12.66 21.33
CA ASP A 72 4.37 11.42 21.04
C ASP A 72 3.02 11.72 20.41
N ARG A 73 2.63 10.92 19.42
CA ARG A 73 1.32 11.03 18.78
C ARG A 73 0.85 9.69 18.24
N THR A 74 -0.46 9.58 18.14
CA THR A 74 -1.13 8.44 17.50
C THR A 74 -1.95 8.96 16.33
N VAL A 75 -1.81 8.31 15.19
CA VAL A 75 -2.57 8.58 13.96
C VAL A 75 -3.37 7.34 13.62
N ASN A 76 -4.65 7.51 13.33
CA ASN A 76 -5.52 6.43 12.89
C ASN A 76 -5.98 6.71 11.46
N ASP A 77 -5.66 5.81 10.56
CA ASP A 77 -6.06 5.86 9.16
C ASP A 77 -6.93 4.66 8.80
N THR A 78 -7.88 4.89 7.90
CA THR A 78 -8.64 3.82 7.28
C THR A 78 -8.53 3.93 5.77
N TYR A 79 -8.16 2.83 5.11
CA TYR A 79 -8.08 2.75 3.67
C TYR A 79 -9.08 1.72 3.16
N THR A 80 -9.80 2.08 2.08
CA THR A 80 -10.63 1.12 1.32
C THR A 80 -9.97 0.91 -0.04
N VAL A 81 -9.40 -0.28 -0.24
CA VAL A 81 -8.56 -0.61 -1.41
C VAL A 81 -9.44 -1.05 -2.58
N ASN A 82 -10.24 -0.12 -3.09
CA ASN A 82 -11.21 -0.36 -4.17
C ASN A 82 -11.06 0.60 -5.37
N GLY A 83 -10.01 1.41 -5.37
CA GLY A 83 -9.72 2.38 -6.42
C GLY A 83 -10.66 3.61 -6.43
N LYS A 84 -11.50 3.79 -5.42
CA LYS A 84 -12.41 4.95 -5.33
C LYS A 84 -11.81 6.03 -4.44
N PRO A 85 -11.96 7.32 -4.81
CA PRO A 85 -11.55 8.42 -3.96
C PRO A 85 -12.33 8.45 -2.64
N THR A 86 -11.62 8.77 -1.57
CA THR A 86 -12.18 9.01 -0.22
C THR A 86 -11.59 10.30 0.34
N GLU A 87 -12.38 11.02 1.13
CA GLU A 87 -11.88 12.18 1.86
C GLU A 87 -11.05 11.72 3.06
N PHE A 88 -10.01 12.49 3.40
CA PHE A 88 -9.21 12.28 4.58
C PHE A 88 -8.60 13.59 5.09
N THR A 89 -8.16 13.60 6.33
CA THR A 89 -7.37 14.71 6.90
C THR A 89 -5.95 14.21 7.12
N PRO A 90 -4.95 14.76 6.43
CA PRO A 90 -3.55 14.35 6.59
C PRO A 90 -3.07 14.56 8.03
N ALA A 91 -2.33 13.60 8.56
CA ALA A 91 -1.61 13.80 9.82
C ALA A 91 -0.31 14.57 9.55
N MET A 92 -0.27 15.82 9.97
CA MET A 92 0.93 16.67 9.81
C MET A 92 2.02 16.27 10.80
N LEU A 93 3.24 16.13 10.29
CA LEU A 93 4.39 15.69 11.08
C LEU A 93 5.11 16.84 11.82
N ALA A 94 4.93 18.08 11.43
CA ALA A 94 5.71 19.21 11.93
C ALA A 94 4.88 20.50 11.99
N GLY A 95 4.12 20.68 13.06
CA GLY A 95 3.58 21.99 13.46
C GLY A 95 2.63 22.69 12.49
N GLY A 96 2.18 22.00 11.44
CA GLY A 96 1.18 22.52 10.51
C GLY A 96 -0.23 22.04 10.84
N SER A 97 -1.22 22.63 10.18
CA SER A 97 -2.58 22.12 10.15
C SER A 97 -2.89 21.54 8.77
N ALA A 98 -3.67 20.47 8.76
CA ALA A 98 -4.13 19.88 7.52
C ALA A 98 -5.57 20.28 7.27
N LYS A 99 -5.88 20.62 6.04
CA LYS A 99 -7.24 20.72 5.52
C LYS A 99 -7.65 19.39 4.93
N ASN A 100 -8.86 19.32 4.42
CA ASN A 100 -9.36 18.10 3.80
C ASN A 100 -8.55 17.77 2.54
N GLY A 101 -8.28 16.50 2.37
CA GLY A 101 -7.65 15.95 1.18
C GLY A 101 -8.48 14.82 0.58
N THR A 102 -8.06 14.36 -0.59
CA THR A 102 -8.61 13.17 -1.25
C THR A 102 -7.54 12.10 -1.37
N ARG A 103 -7.94 10.86 -1.17
CA ARG A 103 -7.08 9.69 -1.25
C ARG A 103 -7.77 8.57 -2.02
N THR A 104 -7.02 7.93 -2.90
CA THR A 104 -7.43 6.72 -3.59
C THR A 104 -6.49 5.60 -3.18
N ALA A 105 -7.03 4.50 -2.67
CA ALA A 105 -6.28 3.29 -2.37
C ALA A 105 -6.65 2.19 -3.37
N SER A 106 -5.67 1.58 -4.01
CA SER A 106 -5.86 0.50 -4.98
C SER A 106 -4.77 -0.56 -4.84
N TRP A 107 -5.09 -1.79 -5.22
CA TRP A 107 -4.04 -2.79 -5.41
C TRP A 107 -3.11 -2.36 -6.53
N SER A 108 -1.80 -2.54 -6.34
CA SER A 108 -0.82 -2.31 -7.40
C SER A 108 -1.10 -3.24 -8.61
N ALA A 109 -0.63 -2.86 -9.80
CA ALA A 109 -0.90 -3.59 -11.03
C ALA A 109 -0.46 -5.07 -11.00
N ASP A 110 0.56 -5.39 -10.19
CA ASP A 110 1.06 -6.75 -9.97
C ASP A 110 0.32 -7.50 -8.85
N GLY A 111 -0.67 -6.87 -8.20
CA GLY A 111 -1.43 -7.42 -7.08
C GLY A 111 -0.64 -7.61 -5.78
N LYS A 112 0.65 -7.23 -5.74
CA LYS A 112 1.57 -7.51 -4.61
C LYS A 112 1.74 -6.36 -3.63
N GLY A 113 1.05 -5.25 -3.84
CA GLY A 113 1.13 -4.07 -3.00
C GLY A 113 -0.12 -3.23 -3.05
N ILE A 114 -0.11 -2.15 -2.29
CA ILE A 114 -1.16 -1.14 -2.28
C ILE A 114 -0.56 0.18 -2.70
N ASP A 115 -1.18 0.82 -3.67
CA ASP A 115 -0.87 2.16 -4.12
C ASP A 115 -1.88 3.14 -3.52
N LEU A 116 -1.37 4.15 -2.81
CA LEU A 116 -2.13 5.27 -2.27
C LEU A 116 -1.79 6.51 -3.09
N ILE A 117 -2.77 7.08 -3.78
CA ILE A 117 -2.63 8.37 -4.46
C ILE A 117 -3.34 9.40 -3.59
N GLU A 118 -2.62 10.43 -3.17
CA GLU A 118 -3.09 11.41 -2.22
C GLU A 118 -2.91 12.83 -2.77
N GLN A 119 -3.87 13.68 -2.45
CA GLN A 119 -3.77 15.14 -2.63
C GLN A 119 -4.43 15.81 -1.43
N ALA A 120 -3.75 16.79 -0.84
CA ALA A 120 -4.29 17.52 0.30
C ALA A 120 -3.72 18.94 0.37
N ASP A 121 -4.56 19.87 0.79
CA ASP A 121 -4.13 21.21 1.14
C ASP A 121 -3.67 21.24 2.60
N VAL A 122 -2.53 21.84 2.83
CA VAL A 122 -1.89 21.90 4.15
C VAL A 122 -1.45 23.35 4.44
N GLU A 123 -1.47 23.71 5.71
CA GLU A 123 -0.85 24.93 6.20
C GLU A 123 0.46 24.56 6.87
N THR A 124 1.57 25.06 6.38
CA THR A 124 2.88 24.88 6.98
C THR A 124 3.32 26.18 7.67
N PRO A 125 4.35 26.18 8.53
CA PRO A 125 4.90 27.42 9.09
C PRO A 125 5.31 28.45 8.04
N GLU A 126 5.60 28.01 6.82
CA GLU A 126 5.98 28.84 5.70
C GLU A 126 4.80 29.22 4.77
N GLY A 127 3.56 28.86 5.14
CA GLY A 127 2.33 29.19 4.42
C GLY A 127 1.58 27.98 3.87
N ALA A 128 0.52 28.26 3.11
CA ALA A 128 -0.28 27.23 2.45
C ALA A 128 0.51 26.46 1.39
N ASP A 129 0.22 25.18 1.24
CA ASP A 129 0.80 24.30 0.20
C ASP A 129 -0.23 23.24 -0.20
N THR A 130 -0.12 22.70 -1.41
CA THR A 130 -0.87 21.54 -1.87
C THR A 130 0.09 20.38 -2.09
N ILE A 131 0.01 19.38 -1.21
CA ILE A 131 0.81 18.16 -1.31
C ILE A 131 0.05 17.11 -2.10
N LYS A 132 0.70 16.54 -3.10
CA LYS A 132 0.14 15.46 -3.93
C LYS A 132 1.19 14.42 -4.27
N GLY A 133 0.75 13.20 -4.50
CA GLY A 133 1.65 12.14 -4.97
C GLY A 133 1.19 10.75 -4.57
N LYS A 134 2.17 9.86 -4.42
CA LYS A 134 1.94 8.44 -4.25
C LYS A 134 2.71 7.90 -3.05
N ARG A 135 2.07 6.97 -2.33
CA ARG A 135 2.74 6.04 -1.43
C ARG A 135 2.49 4.63 -1.91
N THR A 136 3.49 3.77 -1.82
CA THR A 136 3.37 2.37 -2.21
C THR A 136 3.74 1.48 -1.03
N LEU A 137 2.82 0.61 -0.63
CA LEU A 137 3.00 -0.38 0.44
C LEU A 137 3.32 -1.73 -0.18
N ARG A 138 4.40 -2.38 0.25
CA ARG A 138 4.78 -3.71 -0.23
C ARG A 138 5.26 -4.59 0.92
N LEU A 139 4.89 -5.89 0.84
CA LEU A 139 5.46 -6.91 1.71
C LEU A 139 6.58 -7.66 1.00
N SER A 140 7.62 -8.01 1.76
CA SER A 140 8.74 -8.86 1.32
C SER A 140 9.12 -9.86 2.40
N GLU A 141 10.12 -10.69 2.14
CA GLU A 141 10.63 -11.71 3.06
C GLU A 141 9.52 -12.61 3.64
N GLY A 142 8.61 -13.08 2.76
CA GLY A 142 7.49 -13.92 3.21
C GLY A 142 6.48 -13.21 4.10
N GLY A 143 6.32 -11.90 3.95
CA GLY A 143 5.38 -11.08 4.74
C GLY A 143 5.95 -10.60 6.07
N LYS A 144 7.28 -10.67 6.27
CA LYS A 144 7.94 -10.23 7.51
C LYS A 144 8.44 -8.79 7.46
N VAL A 145 8.59 -8.23 6.27
CA VAL A 145 9.04 -6.86 6.06
C VAL A 145 7.97 -6.08 5.31
N LEU A 146 7.56 -4.93 5.85
CA LEU A 146 6.69 -3.96 5.18
C LEU A 146 7.54 -2.76 4.77
N THR A 147 7.54 -2.43 3.49
CA THR A 147 8.14 -1.22 2.94
C THR A 147 7.05 -0.25 2.49
N ILE A 148 7.16 1.02 2.90
CA ILE A 148 6.34 2.12 2.43
C ILE A 148 7.25 3.11 1.71
N GLU A 149 7.14 3.17 0.40
CA GLU A 149 7.79 4.20 -0.42
C GLU A 149 6.91 5.43 -0.48
N ILE A 150 7.52 6.61 -0.38
CA ILE A 150 6.85 7.92 -0.37
C ILE A 150 7.42 8.75 -1.51
N ASP A 151 6.57 9.13 -2.44
CA ASP A 151 6.90 10.02 -3.56
C ASP A 151 5.79 11.07 -3.69
N LEU A 152 5.90 12.11 -2.89
CA LEU A 152 4.98 13.23 -2.85
C LEU A 152 5.70 14.49 -3.37
N ALA A 153 4.94 15.47 -3.78
CA ALA A 153 5.42 16.81 -4.16
C ALA A 153 4.50 17.87 -3.60
N GLY A 154 5.09 18.92 -3.06
CA GLY A 154 4.46 20.19 -2.74
C GLY A 154 5.02 21.29 -3.61
N GLU A 155 4.52 22.51 -3.45
CA GLU A 155 5.03 23.71 -4.17
C GLU A 155 6.51 23.97 -3.86
N LYS A 156 6.97 23.57 -2.68
CA LYS A 156 8.37 23.72 -2.22
C LYS A 156 9.30 22.62 -2.69
N GLY A 157 8.79 21.66 -3.45
CA GLY A 157 9.58 20.59 -4.05
C GLY A 157 9.16 19.17 -3.67
N PRO A 158 9.96 18.16 -4.06
CA PRO A 158 9.64 16.76 -3.84
C PRO A 158 9.83 16.37 -2.37
N ILE A 159 8.91 15.54 -1.87
CA ILE A 159 8.96 14.91 -0.55
C ILE A 159 9.13 13.41 -0.78
N LYS A 160 10.38 12.95 -0.72
CA LYS A 160 10.70 11.53 -0.92
C LYS A 160 11.12 10.89 0.39
N GLY A 161 10.79 9.61 0.53
CA GLY A 161 11.20 8.85 1.69
C GLY A 161 10.87 7.39 1.56
N LYS A 162 11.46 6.60 2.44
CA LYS A 162 11.20 5.18 2.56
C LYS A 162 11.07 4.82 4.02
N ARG A 163 10.08 4.02 4.34
CA ARG A 163 9.88 3.44 5.67
C ARG A 163 9.95 1.94 5.56
N VAL A 164 10.77 1.33 6.37
CA VAL A 164 10.91 -0.12 6.44
C VAL A 164 10.52 -0.57 7.84
N TYR A 165 9.64 -1.56 7.91
CA TYR A 165 9.15 -2.09 9.18
C TYR A 165 9.36 -3.59 9.24
N GLN A 166 9.67 -4.09 10.43
CA GLN A 166 9.77 -5.52 10.75
C GLN A 166 8.51 -5.98 11.47
N LYS A 167 7.97 -7.13 11.07
CA LYS A 167 6.81 -7.74 11.73
C LYS A 167 7.19 -8.25 13.10
N GLN A 168 6.33 -7.99 14.08
CA GLN A 168 6.47 -8.44 15.48
C GLN A 168 5.64 -9.68 15.76
#